data_3a9c750a6f22b94abc8d6d3813d6ca93
#
_entry.id   3a9c750a6f22b94abc8d6d3813d6ca93
#
_cell.length_a   1.000
_cell.length_b   1.000
_cell.length_c   1.000
_cell.angle_alpha   90.00
_cell.angle_beta   90.00
_cell.angle_gamma   90.00
#
_symmetry.space_group_name_H-M   'P 1'
#
loop_
_entity.id
_entity.type
_entity.pdbx_description
1 polymer ?
#
loop_
_entity_poly.entity_id
_entity_poly.type
_entity_poly.pdbx_seq_one_letter_code
_entity_poly.pdbx_strand_id
1 'polypeptide(L)'
;MNLQALFIVCVAAIAAAASAAEPQAASAAREGLVAVHSRNLDELYLRPNADLAAYRRILIDPVRAEIRSDWQKNLNYTRNVSRWVGPDDARRMTADAASSLESVIAQTYKARGYEIAAAPEPGVLRLSASIADLYVNAPDRYSPWTVKTFTRDAGQATLALEARDAVSGTLLARVVHHGTAREISRINAASDVSNRFWFDTLFRRWTADCIAEFEAGRNRP
;
A
#
# COMPACT_ATOMS: atom_id res chain seq x y z
N MET A 1 33.93 -33.06 -55.65
CA MET A 1 32.52 -32.73 -55.27
C MET A 1 32.57 -32.28 -53.81
N ASN A 2 32.63 -30.95 -53.62
CA ASN A 2 32.76 -30.33 -52.27
C ASN A 2 31.36 -29.89 -51.81
N LEU A 3 30.92 -30.48 -50.70
CA LEU A 3 29.70 -30.07 -50.03
C LEU A 3 30.06 -29.26 -48.78
N GLN A 4 30.00 -27.93 -48.90
CA GLN A 4 30.16 -27.03 -47.78
C GLN A 4 28.81 -26.88 -47.05
N ALA A 5 28.74 -27.38 -45.82
CA ALA A 5 27.60 -27.17 -44.94
C ALA A 5 27.71 -25.80 -44.29
N LEU A 6 26.74 -24.91 -44.59
CA LEU A 6 26.60 -23.57 -44.05
C LEU A 6 25.87 -23.67 -42.70
N PHE A 7 26.58 -23.45 -41.59
CA PHE A 7 25.97 -23.33 -40.25
C PHE A 7 25.48 -21.90 -40.07
N ILE A 8 24.16 -21.73 -40.10
CA ILE A 8 23.50 -20.46 -39.69
C ILE A 8 23.34 -20.47 -38.17
N VAL A 9 24.16 -19.67 -37.50
CA VAL A 9 24.02 -19.42 -36.05
C VAL A 9 22.95 -18.30 -35.89
N CYS A 10 21.75 -18.70 -35.47
CA CYS A 10 20.74 -17.75 -35.02
C CYS A 10 21.11 -17.24 -33.63
N VAL A 11 21.67 -16.05 -33.54
CA VAL A 11 21.82 -15.33 -32.27
C VAL A 11 20.47 -14.72 -31.93
N ALA A 12 19.71 -15.35 -31.03
CA ALA A 12 18.53 -14.77 -30.45
C ALA A 12 18.96 -13.71 -29.45
N ALA A 13 18.85 -12.45 -29.81
CA ALA A 13 19.00 -11.33 -28.90
C ALA A 13 17.79 -11.31 -27.94
N ILE A 14 18.00 -11.74 -26.72
CA ILE A 14 17.05 -11.56 -25.62
C ILE A 14 17.14 -10.10 -25.24
N ALA A 15 16.21 -9.29 -25.75
CA ALA A 15 15.99 -7.94 -25.27
C ALA A 15 15.36 -8.05 -23.86
N ALA A 16 16.16 -7.89 -22.82
CA ALA A 16 15.68 -7.66 -21.47
C ALA A 16 14.93 -6.32 -21.46
N ALA A 17 13.61 -6.39 -21.50
CA ALA A 17 12.78 -5.22 -21.27
C ALA A 17 12.98 -4.77 -19.83
N ALA A 18 13.86 -3.79 -19.63
CA ALA A 18 13.89 -3.01 -18.39
C ALA A 18 12.57 -2.26 -18.32
N SER A 19 11.61 -2.80 -17.56
CA SER A 19 10.39 -2.09 -17.20
C SER A 19 10.81 -0.96 -16.26
N ALA A 20 11.16 0.18 -16.82
CA ALA A 20 11.26 1.42 -16.06
C ALA A 20 9.86 1.71 -15.53
N ALA A 21 9.70 1.71 -14.21
CA ALA A 21 8.47 2.14 -13.57
C ALA A 21 8.16 3.56 -14.07
N GLU A 22 7.08 3.70 -14.84
CA GLU A 22 6.65 5.02 -15.32
C GLU A 22 6.31 5.89 -14.11
N PRO A 23 6.66 7.18 -14.13
CA PRO A 23 6.25 8.10 -13.08
C PRO A 23 4.73 8.02 -12.89
N GLN A 24 4.28 7.93 -11.65
CA GLN A 24 2.84 7.81 -11.29
C GLN A 24 1.98 8.88 -11.98
N ALA A 25 2.55 10.09 -12.13
CA ALA A 25 1.90 11.20 -12.85
C ALA A 25 1.60 10.87 -14.32
N ALA A 26 2.52 10.22 -15.03
CA ALA A 26 2.31 9.84 -16.44
C ALA A 26 1.24 8.76 -16.59
N SER A 27 1.23 7.79 -15.70
CA SER A 27 0.19 6.77 -15.62
C SER A 27 -1.19 7.37 -15.29
N ALA A 28 -1.27 8.26 -14.29
CA ALA A 28 -2.50 8.95 -13.92
C ALA A 28 -3.08 9.78 -15.06
N ALA A 29 -2.23 10.54 -15.78
CA ALA A 29 -2.66 11.36 -16.92
C ALA A 29 -3.24 10.52 -18.07
N ARG A 30 -2.67 9.34 -18.35
CA ARG A 30 -3.21 8.41 -19.37
C ARG A 30 -4.62 7.91 -19.01
N GLU A 31 -4.92 7.80 -17.72
CA GLU A 31 -6.24 7.41 -17.23
C GLU A 31 -7.20 8.61 -17.06
N GLY A 32 -6.78 9.80 -17.46
CA GLY A 32 -7.59 11.02 -17.42
C GLY A 32 -7.73 11.63 -16.04
N LEU A 33 -6.76 11.38 -15.17
CA LEU A 33 -6.65 12.03 -13.86
C LEU A 33 -5.74 13.27 -13.96
N VAL A 34 -5.99 14.23 -13.08
CA VAL A 34 -5.15 15.41 -12.89
C VAL A 34 -4.58 15.43 -11.49
N ALA A 35 -3.34 15.87 -11.34
CA ALA A 35 -2.72 16.04 -10.04
C ALA A 35 -3.40 17.17 -9.27
N VAL A 36 -3.70 16.91 -8.00
CA VAL A 36 -4.35 17.87 -7.10
C VAL A 36 -3.49 18.05 -5.87
N HIS A 37 -3.25 19.31 -5.48
CA HIS A 37 -2.51 19.58 -4.25
C HIS A 37 -3.32 19.15 -3.03
N SER A 38 -2.71 18.33 -2.18
CA SER A 38 -3.23 17.95 -0.86
C SER A 38 -2.23 18.37 0.22
N ARG A 39 -2.73 18.73 1.40
CA ARG A 39 -1.89 18.99 2.58
C ARG A 39 -1.59 17.73 3.38
N ASN A 40 -2.40 16.70 3.18
CA ASN A 40 -2.37 15.49 4.00
C ASN A 40 -1.86 14.26 3.26
N LEU A 41 -1.84 14.31 1.92
CA LEU A 41 -1.42 13.21 1.06
C LEU A 41 -0.24 13.66 0.18
N ASP A 42 0.73 12.78 -0.04
CA ASP A 42 1.90 13.11 -0.85
C ASP A 42 1.52 13.29 -2.33
N GLU A 43 0.72 12.35 -2.86
CA GLU A 43 0.23 12.41 -4.22
C GLU A 43 -1.29 12.13 -4.23
N LEU A 44 -2.02 13.03 -4.85
CA LEU A 44 -3.45 12.91 -5.10
C LEU A 44 -3.75 13.24 -6.55
N TYR A 45 -4.39 12.31 -7.24
CA TYR A 45 -4.86 12.48 -8.60
C TYR A 45 -6.38 12.28 -8.63
N LEU A 46 -7.11 13.22 -9.20
CA LEU A 46 -8.56 13.16 -9.30
C LEU A 46 -9.01 13.26 -10.76
N ARG A 47 -10.09 12.57 -11.09
CA ARG A 47 -10.76 12.78 -12.38
C ARG A 47 -11.48 14.12 -12.36
N PRO A 48 -11.29 14.98 -13.37
CA PRO A 48 -12.04 16.23 -13.49
C PRO A 48 -13.56 15.98 -13.46
N ASN A 49 -14.26 16.80 -12.74
CA ASN A 49 -15.73 16.76 -12.59
C ASN A 49 -16.29 15.48 -11.94
N ALA A 50 -15.47 14.64 -11.33
CA ALA A 50 -15.94 13.49 -10.56
C ALA A 50 -16.43 13.94 -9.18
N ASP A 51 -17.71 13.69 -8.86
CA ASP A 51 -18.27 13.89 -7.52
C ASP A 51 -18.11 12.62 -6.68
N LEU A 52 -16.94 12.46 -6.05
CA LEU A 52 -16.66 11.35 -5.14
C LEU A 52 -17.54 11.39 -3.88
N ALA A 53 -18.00 12.58 -3.48
CA ALA A 53 -18.85 12.75 -2.32
C ALA A 53 -20.32 12.31 -2.56
N ALA A 54 -20.70 12.05 -3.81
CA ALA A 54 -22.01 11.48 -4.12
C ALA A 54 -22.10 9.99 -3.76
N TYR A 55 -20.97 9.28 -3.73
CA TYR A 55 -20.94 7.88 -3.31
C TYR A 55 -21.15 7.77 -1.80
N ARG A 56 -22.07 6.92 -1.37
CA ARG A 56 -22.38 6.61 0.03
C ARG A 56 -22.17 5.15 0.37
N ARG A 57 -21.88 4.35 -0.62
CA ARG A 57 -21.60 2.92 -0.50
C ARG A 57 -20.22 2.63 -1.07
N ILE A 58 -19.46 1.79 -0.40
CA ILE A 58 -18.13 1.39 -0.87
C ILE A 58 -18.03 -0.12 -0.99
N LEU A 59 -17.31 -0.58 -1.99
CA LEU A 59 -16.86 -1.96 -2.16
C LEU A 59 -15.34 -1.96 -1.95
N ILE A 60 -14.86 -2.77 -1.03
CA ILE A 60 -13.42 -2.87 -0.72
C ILE A 60 -12.88 -4.13 -1.36
N ASP A 61 -11.92 -3.98 -2.26
CA ASP A 61 -11.18 -5.12 -2.80
C ASP A 61 -10.22 -5.69 -1.75
N PRO A 62 -9.89 -6.99 -1.81
CA PRO A 62 -8.86 -7.56 -0.96
C PRO A 62 -7.55 -6.77 -1.05
N VAL A 63 -7.07 -6.32 0.10
CA VAL A 63 -5.84 -5.54 0.19
C VAL A 63 -4.63 -6.43 -0.08
N ARG A 64 -3.62 -5.88 -0.78
CA ARG A 64 -2.32 -6.52 -0.98
C ARG A 64 -1.26 -5.76 -0.21
N ALA A 65 -0.25 -6.48 0.28
CA ALA A 65 0.90 -5.85 0.91
C ALA A 65 2.18 -6.51 0.42
N GLU A 66 3.18 -5.66 0.16
CA GLU A 66 4.50 -6.08 -0.28
C GLU A 66 5.55 -5.54 0.68
N ILE A 67 6.43 -6.43 1.15
CA ILE A 67 7.53 -6.06 2.01
C ILE A 67 8.66 -5.47 1.15
N ARG A 68 9.37 -4.49 1.70
CA ARG A 68 10.50 -3.85 1.02
C ARG A 68 11.59 -4.88 0.73
N SER A 69 12.12 -4.88 -0.46
CA SER A 69 13.05 -5.91 -0.96
C SER A 69 14.32 -6.09 -0.12
N ASP A 70 14.80 -5.03 0.51
CA ASP A 70 15.99 -5.04 1.36
C ASP A 70 15.71 -5.35 2.85
N TRP A 71 14.42 -5.47 3.25
CA TRP A 71 13.98 -5.61 4.63
C TRP A 71 14.66 -6.78 5.35
N GLN A 72 14.62 -7.97 4.76
CA GLN A 72 15.20 -9.17 5.39
C GLN A 72 16.71 -9.04 5.57
N LYS A 73 17.41 -8.55 4.53
CA LYS A 73 18.85 -8.35 4.56
C LYS A 73 19.25 -7.35 5.64
N ASN A 74 18.59 -6.21 5.67
CA ASN A 74 18.89 -5.13 6.61
C ASN A 74 18.63 -5.55 8.06
N LEU A 75 17.52 -6.24 8.31
CA LEU A 75 17.24 -6.74 9.66
C LEU A 75 18.22 -7.82 10.11
N ASN A 76 18.57 -8.75 9.24
CA ASN A 76 19.45 -9.86 9.61
C ASN A 76 20.92 -9.43 9.75
N TYR A 77 21.32 -8.32 9.11
CA TYR A 77 22.67 -7.79 9.21
C TYR A 77 23.05 -7.42 10.66
N THR A 78 22.11 -6.93 11.45
CA THR A 78 22.35 -6.48 12.84
C THR A 78 21.92 -7.51 13.90
N ARG A 79 21.48 -8.70 13.48
CA ARG A 79 20.91 -9.73 14.38
C ARG A 79 21.74 -10.99 14.43
N ASN A 80 21.73 -11.64 15.61
CA ASN A 80 22.27 -12.98 15.74
C ASN A 80 21.44 -13.98 14.91
N VAL A 81 22.06 -15.04 14.41
CA VAL A 81 21.44 -16.08 13.55
C VAL A 81 20.12 -16.63 14.14
N SER A 82 20.06 -16.81 15.47
CA SER A 82 18.85 -17.28 16.18
C SER A 82 17.66 -16.32 16.09
N ARG A 83 17.86 -15.08 15.65
CA ARG A 83 16.84 -14.03 15.50
C ARG A 83 16.65 -13.58 14.05
N TRP A 84 17.19 -14.30 13.10
CA TRP A 84 17.01 -13.99 11.70
C TRP A 84 15.54 -14.14 11.30
N VAL A 85 15.07 -13.22 10.51
CA VAL A 85 13.76 -13.26 9.88
C VAL A 85 13.87 -13.94 8.53
N GLY A 86 12.84 -14.71 8.19
CA GLY A 86 12.80 -15.48 6.95
C GLY A 86 11.60 -15.13 6.07
N PRO A 87 11.45 -15.81 4.93
CA PRO A 87 10.32 -15.60 4.01
C PRO A 87 8.95 -15.83 4.67
N ASP A 88 8.86 -16.75 5.63
CA ASP A 88 7.61 -17.03 6.35
C ASP A 88 7.21 -15.86 7.26
N ASP A 89 8.19 -15.22 7.89
CA ASP A 89 7.95 -14.02 8.68
C ASP A 89 7.45 -12.89 7.77
N ALA A 90 8.07 -12.71 6.60
CA ALA A 90 7.64 -11.73 5.60
C ALA A 90 6.20 -11.98 5.14
N ARG A 91 5.84 -13.24 4.80
CA ARG A 91 4.48 -13.59 4.38
C ARG A 91 3.45 -13.31 5.47
N ARG A 92 3.75 -13.68 6.71
CA ARG A 92 2.87 -13.40 7.85
C ARG A 92 2.66 -11.90 8.03
N MET A 93 3.72 -11.10 8.02
CA MET A 93 3.63 -9.65 8.18
C MET A 93 2.84 -8.97 7.08
N THR A 94 3.04 -9.36 5.83
CA THR A 94 2.27 -8.81 4.71
C THR A 94 0.80 -9.20 4.81
N ALA A 95 0.47 -10.43 5.19
CA ALA A 95 -0.91 -10.87 5.40
C ALA A 95 -1.58 -10.10 6.55
N ASP A 96 -0.88 -9.93 7.68
CA ASP A 96 -1.38 -9.19 8.84
C ASP A 96 -1.59 -7.71 8.50
N ALA A 97 -0.65 -7.07 7.80
CA ALA A 97 -0.77 -5.68 7.38
C ALA A 97 -1.93 -5.47 6.40
N ALA A 98 -2.09 -6.36 5.43
CA ALA A 98 -3.18 -6.32 4.46
C ALA A 98 -4.55 -6.44 5.14
N SER A 99 -4.72 -7.45 6.00
CA SER A 99 -5.95 -7.67 6.76
C SER A 99 -6.28 -6.51 7.71
N SER A 100 -5.24 -5.93 8.36
CA SER A 100 -5.41 -4.75 9.20
C SER A 100 -5.89 -3.55 8.41
N LEU A 101 -5.23 -3.21 7.27
CA LEU A 101 -5.65 -2.07 6.45
C LEU A 101 -7.07 -2.25 5.93
N GLU A 102 -7.44 -3.43 5.44
CA GLU A 102 -8.79 -3.73 4.97
C GLU A 102 -9.84 -3.50 6.07
N SER A 103 -9.58 -4.03 7.27
CA SER A 103 -10.44 -3.84 8.44
C SER A 103 -10.56 -2.36 8.84
N VAL A 104 -9.44 -1.62 8.84
CA VAL A 104 -9.40 -0.20 9.18
C VAL A 104 -10.16 0.64 8.15
N ILE A 105 -10.02 0.36 6.85
CA ILE A 105 -10.81 1.03 5.80
C ILE A 105 -12.29 0.83 6.08
N ALA A 106 -12.74 -0.43 6.26
CA ALA A 106 -14.14 -0.73 6.51
C ALA A 106 -14.69 -0.03 7.75
N GLN A 107 -13.95 -0.05 8.86
CA GLN A 107 -14.34 0.59 10.12
C GLN A 107 -14.41 2.10 9.99
N THR A 108 -13.42 2.73 9.34
CA THR A 108 -13.33 4.19 9.22
C THR A 108 -14.44 4.74 8.31
N TYR A 109 -14.73 4.07 7.19
CA TYR A 109 -15.83 4.45 6.32
C TYR A 109 -17.20 4.26 7.01
N LYS A 110 -17.42 3.13 7.71
CA LYS A 110 -18.65 2.91 8.51
C LYS A 110 -18.84 4.00 9.56
N ALA A 111 -17.78 4.39 10.26
CA ALA A 111 -17.85 5.47 11.27
C ALA A 111 -18.19 6.83 10.66
N ARG A 112 -17.98 7.03 9.35
CA ARG A 112 -18.38 8.23 8.59
C ARG A 112 -19.76 8.09 7.93
N GLY A 113 -20.49 7.01 8.20
CA GLY A 113 -21.85 6.79 7.69
C GLY A 113 -21.92 6.18 6.28
N TYR A 114 -20.83 5.60 5.80
CA TYR A 114 -20.83 4.83 4.54
C TYR A 114 -21.29 3.40 4.79
N GLU A 115 -21.98 2.83 3.80
CA GLU A 115 -22.34 1.40 3.77
C GLU A 115 -21.26 0.60 3.05
N ILE A 116 -20.97 -0.63 3.53
CA ILE A 116 -20.07 -1.55 2.85
C ILE A 116 -20.90 -2.44 1.93
N ALA A 117 -20.70 -2.31 0.63
CA ALA A 117 -21.34 -3.14 -0.38
C ALA A 117 -20.63 -4.48 -0.52
N ALA A 118 -21.38 -5.53 -0.78
CA ALA A 118 -20.86 -6.87 -1.03
C ALA A 118 -20.58 -7.14 -2.52
N ALA A 119 -21.14 -6.33 -3.42
CA ALA A 119 -21.02 -6.50 -4.87
C ALA A 119 -20.99 -5.13 -5.58
N PRO A 120 -20.48 -5.09 -6.83
CA PRO A 120 -20.55 -3.91 -7.67
C PRO A 120 -22.01 -3.56 -8.00
N GLU A 121 -22.42 -2.33 -7.70
CA GLU A 121 -23.75 -1.82 -7.98
C GLU A 121 -23.67 -0.33 -8.35
N PRO A 122 -24.69 0.26 -9.00
CA PRO A 122 -24.74 1.69 -9.26
C PRO A 122 -24.63 2.51 -7.97
N GLY A 123 -23.81 3.58 -7.99
CA GLY A 123 -23.58 4.43 -6.82
C GLY A 123 -22.64 3.82 -5.77
N VAL A 124 -21.97 2.71 -6.07
CA VAL A 124 -20.93 2.13 -5.24
C VAL A 124 -19.55 2.58 -5.72
N LEU A 125 -18.71 3.07 -4.81
CA LEU A 125 -17.31 3.38 -5.03
C LEU A 125 -16.47 2.15 -4.69
N ARG A 126 -15.76 1.61 -5.67
CA ARG A 126 -14.83 0.50 -5.48
C ARG A 126 -13.47 1.02 -5.07
N LEU A 127 -12.97 0.55 -3.95
CA LEU A 127 -11.67 0.90 -3.38
C LEU A 127 -10.71 -0.27 -3.52
N SER A 128 -9.61 -0.07 -4.26
CA SER A 128 -8.51 -1.02 -4.40
C SER A 128 -7.29 -0.44 -3.70
N ALA A 129 -6.95 -0.97 -2.52
CA ALA A 129 -5.82 -0.51 -1.73
C ALA A 129 -4.69 -1.52 -1.75
N SER A 130 -3.46 -1.03 -1.70
CA SER A 130 -2.26 -1.84 -1.49
C SER A 130 -1.24 -1.13 -0.60
N ILE A 131 -0.42 -1.92 0.07
CA ILE A 131 0.72 -1.47 0.86
C ILE A 131 1.98 -1.87 0.11
N ALA A 132 2.78 -0.88 -0.29
CA ALA A 132 4.11 -1.09 -0.85
C ALA A 132 5.18 -0.71 0.18
N ASP A 133 6.40 -1.20 -0.04
CA ASP A 133 7.59 -0.87 0.76
C ASP A 133 7.40 -1.06 2.28
N LEU A 134 6.59 -2.05 2.68
CA LEU A 134 6.38 -2.34 4.09
C LEU A 134 7.71 -2.68 4.77
N TYR A 135 8.07 -1.92 5.78
CA TYR A 135 9.26 -2.14 6.58
C TYR A 135 8.88 -2.15 8.07
N VAL A 136 9.05 -3.29 8.72
CA VAL A 136 8.80 -3.46 10.16
C VAL A 136 10.13 -3.51 10.88
N ASN A 137 10.37 -2.59 11.83
CA ASN A 137 11.68 -2.41 12.47
C ASN A 137 12.04 -3.52 13.46
N ALA A 138 11.07 -4.08 14.16
CA ALA A 138 11.32 -5.10 15.17
C ALA A 138 10.21 -6.15 15.18
N PRO A 139 10.21 -7.08 14.21
CA PRO A 139 9.29 -8.20 14.27
C PRO A 139 9.62 -9.07 15.48
N ASP A 140 8.65 -9.25 16.38
CA ASP A 140 8.83 -10.16 17.51
C ASP A 140 8.91 -11.60 17.00
N ARG A 141 9.97 -12.28 17.39
CA ARG A 141 9.97 -13.73 17.50
C ARG A 141 9.81 -14.08 18.96
N TYR A 142 8.90 -14.96 19.26
CA TYR A 142 8.73 -15.54 20.56
C TYR A 142 10.10 -16.09 21.02
N SER A 143 10.79 -15.35 21.89
CA SER A 143 12.00 -15.81 22.55
C SER A 143 11.71 -15.83 24.03
N PRO A 144 11.89 -16.97 24.72
CA PRO A 144 11.72 -17.05 26.18
C PRO A 144 12.72 -16.18 26.95
N TRP A 145 13.74 -15.67 26.28
CA TRP A 145 14.73 -14.74 26.84
C TRP A 145 14.44 -13.33 26.35
N THR A 146 13.84 -12.55 27.22
CA THR A 146 13.36 -11.19 26.94
C THR A 146 14.51 -10.21 26.70
N VAL A 147 14.99 -10.12 25.48
CA VAL A 147 15.76 -8.94 25.05
C VAL A 147 14.79 -7.95 24.44
N LYS A 148 14.46 -6.92 25.20
CA LYS A 148 13.61 -5.81 24.73
C LYS A 148 14.36 -5.03 23.66
N THR A 149 13.81 -4.97 22.45
CA THR A 149 14.30 -4.08 21.39
C THR A 149 13.55 -2.76 21.50
N PHE A 150 14.27 -1.66 21.66
CA PHE A 150 13.68 -0.33 21.73
C PHE A 150 13.81 0.32 20.35
N THR A 151 12.69 0.72 19.77
CA THR A 151 12.65 1.47 18.52
C THR A 151 11.83 2.75 18.70
N ARG A 152 12.18 3.80 17.96
CA ARG A 152 11.36 5.03 17.90
C ARG A 152 10.16 4.87 16.99
N ASP A 153 10.26 3.97 16.01
CA ASP A 153 9.26 3.72 14.98
C ASP A 153 8.99 2.22 14.90
N ALA A 154 7.74 1.82 14.76
CA ALA A 154 7.37 0.43 14.48
C ALA A 154 7.75 0.04 13.04
N GLY A 155 7.80 1.01 12.13
CA GLY A 155 8.16 0.82 10.74
C GLY A 155 7.63 1.91 9.84
N GLN A 156 7.65 1.63 8.54
CA GLN A 156 7.16 2.53 7.50
C GLN A 156 6.50 1.73 6.38
N ALA A 157 5.63 2.39 5.62
CA ALA A 157 4.95 1.80 4.48
C ALA A 157 4.47 2.89 3.51
N THR A 158 4.12 2.49 2.29
CA THR A 158 3.51 3.36 1.28
C THR A 158 2.12 2.81 0.95
N LEU A 159 1.10 3.65 1.10
CA LEU A 159 -0.26 3.38 0.63
C LEU A 159 -0.34 3.71 -0.86
N ALA A 160 -0.88 2.79 -1.65
CA ALA A 160 -1.43 3.08 -2.97
C ALA A 160 -2.93 2.74 -2.94
N LEU A 161 -3.80 3.72 -3.26
CA LEU A 161 -5.25 3.55 -3.25
C LEU A 161 -5.83 4.06 -4.56
N GLU A 162 -6.63 3.22 -5.21
CA GLU A 162 -7.47 3.61 -6.35
C GLU A 162 -8.94 3.59 -5.95
N ALA A 163 -9.67 4.61 -6.38
CA ALA A 163 -11.12 4.68 -6.23
C ALA A 163 -11.76 4.71 -7.62
N ARG A 164 -12.61 3.71 -7.90
CA ARG A 164 -13.28 3.53 -9.19
C ARG A 164 -14.80 3.48 -9.00
N ASP A 165 -15.54 3.94 -9.99
CA ASP A 165 -16.96 3.58 -10.09
C ASP A 165 -17.08 2.06 -10.24
N ALA A 166 -17.90 1.43 -9.40
CA ALA A 166 -17.92 -0.04 -9.32
C ALA A 166 -18.51 -0.72 -10.55
N VAL A 167 -19.36 -0.04 -11.30
CA VAL A 167 -20.03 -0.59 -12.50
C VAL A 167 -19.22 -0.31 -13.75
N SER A 168 -18.86 0.95 -13.99
CA SER A 168 -18.13 1.34 -15.21
C SER A 168 -16.64 1.01 -15.14
N GLY A 169 -16.08 0.78 -13.94
CA GLY A 169 -14.65 0.62 -13.73
C GLY A 169 -13.84 1.91 -13.90
N THR A 170 -14.51 3.04 -14.16
CA THR A 170 -13.86 4.32 -14.39
C THR A 170 -13.04 4.73 -13.17
N LEU A 171 -11.75 4.99 -13.34
CA LEU A 171 -10.89 5.48 -12.27
C LEU A 171 -11.24 6.95 -11.97
N LEU A 172 -11.60 7.22 -10.73
CA LEU A 172 -12.04 8.54 -10.24
C LEU A 172 -10.97 9.23 -9.40
N ALA A 173 -10.22 8.45 -8.62
CA ALA A 173 -9.12 8.98 -7.83
C ALA A 173 -7.98 7.95 -7.70
N ARG A 174 -6.76 8.47 -7.55
CA ARG A 174 -5.57 7.70 -7.16
C ARG A 174 -4.81 8.47 -6.10
N VAL A 175 -4.39 7.75 -5.05
CA VAL A 175 -3.60 8.27 -3.95
C VAL A 175 -2.32 7.45 -3.83
N VAL A 176 -1.19 8.13 -3.63
CA VAL A 176 0.05 7.53 -3.13
C VAL A 176 0.48 8.32 -1.91
N HIS A 177 0.69 7.64 -0.78
CA HIS A 177 1.05 8.31 0.45
C HIS A 177 2.00 7.46 1.30
N HIS A 178 3.17 8.03 1.61
CA HIS A 178 4.17 7.42 2.46
C HIS A 178 3.90 7.75 3.93
N GLY A 179 4.14 6.80 4.82
CA GLY A 179 3.96 7.04 6.24
C GLY A 179 4.85 6.20 7.13
N THR A 180 5.10 6.74 8.31
CA THR A 180 5.85 6.08 9.37
C THR A 180 4.89 5.74 10.52
N ALA A 181 4.86 4.48 10.92
CA ALA A 181 4.16 4.02 12.11
C ALA A 181 5.02 4.37 13.33
N ARG A 182 4.66 5.49 13.98
CA ARG A 182 5.51 6.15 14.98
C ARG A 182 4.78 6.33 16.30
N GLU A 183 5.49 6.10 17.40
CA GLU A 183 5.06 6.56 18.71
C GLU A 183 5.46 8.03 18.94
N ILE A 184 4.49 8.84 19.38
CA ILE A 184 4.68 10.31 19.47
C ILE A 184 5.48 10.71 20.72
N SER A 185 5.67 9.86 21.73
CA SER A 185 6.19 10.36 23.01
C SER A 185 7.17 9.51 23.83
N ARG A 186 7.48 8.26 23.48
CA ARG A 186 8.44 7.47 24.29
C ARG A 186 9.15 6.38 23.49
N ILE A 187 10.39 6.06 23.87
CA ILE A 187 11.09 4.86 23.42
C ILE A 187 10.47 3.69 24.18
N ASN A 188 9.67 2.87 23.52
CA ASN A 188 9.04 1.70 24.11
C ASN A 188 9.66 0.39 23.59
N ALA A 189 9.49 -0.67 24.39
CA ALA A 189 9.81 -2.01 23.94
C ALA A 189 8.91 -2.37 22.75
N ALA A 190 9.53 -2.65 21.61
CA ALA A 190 8.81 -3.11 20.44
C ALA A 190 8.27 -4.53 20.69
N SER A 191 6.99 -4.73 20.39
CA SER A 191 6.32 -6.03 20.43
C SER A 191 5.38 -6.13 19.24
N ASP A 192 4.96 -7.33 18.85
CA ASP A 192 3.97 -7.51 17.76
C ASP A 192 2.69 -6.74 18.06
N VAL A 193 2.27 -6.67 19.32
CA VAL A 193 1.10 -5.92 19.76
C VAL A 193 1.33 -4.41 19.57
N SER A 194 2.49 -3.88 19.98
CA SER A 194 2.79 -2.45 19.82
C SER A 194 2.97 -2.09 18.33
N ASN A 195 3.63 -2.93 17.55
CA ASN A 195 3.80 -2.71 16.10
C ASN A 195 2.44 -2.68 15.39
N ARG A 196 1.56 -3.65 15.67
CA ARG A 196 0.20 -3.67 15.12
C ARG A 196 -0.56 -2.40 15.48
N PHE A 197 -0.55 -1.99 16.73
CA PHE A 197 -1.22 -0.76 17.18
C PHE A 197 -0.76 0.48 16.43
N TRP A 198 0.55 0.63 16.18
CA TRP A 198 1.10 1.79 15.48
C TRP A 198 0.79 1.78 13.98
N PHE A 199 0.82 0.61 13.35
CA PHE A 199 0.37 0.46 11.96
C PHE A 199 -1.13 0.70 11.83
N ASP A 200 -1.97 0.19 12.72
CA ASP A 200 -3.40 0.48 12.73
C ASP A 200 -3.68 1.98 12.88
N THR A 201 -2.90 2.67 13.71
CA THR A 201 -2.99 4.12 13.88
C THR A 201 -2.61 4.86 12.59
N LEU A 202 -1.54 4.43 11.90
CA LEU A 202 -1.13 4.96 10.61
C LEU A 202 -2.23 4.74 9.56
N PHE A 203 -2.79 3.54 9.48
CA PHE A 203 -3.83 3.18 8.51
C PHE A 203 -5.13 3.94 8.74
N ARG A 204 -5.53 4.17 10.01
CA ARG A 204 -6.69 5.03 10.32
C ARG A 204 -6.48 6.45 9.85
N ARG A 205 -5.30 7.03 10.06
CA ARG A 205 -4.96 8.37 9.58
C ARG A 205 -5.04 8.41 8.05
N TRP A 206 -4.38 7.51 7.35
CA TRP A 206 -4.41 7.42 5.89
C TRP A 206 -5.83 7.35 5.34
N THR A 207 -6.66 6.47 5.92
CA THR A 207 -8.05 6.31 5.49
C THR A 207 -8.86 7.59 5.75
N ALA A 208 -8.68 8.21 6.90
CA ALA A 208 -9.37 9.45 7.23
C ALA A 208 -8.98 10.61 6.30
N ASP A 209 -7.68 10.72 5.95
CA ASP A 209 -7.16 11.72 5.03
C ASP A 209 -7.71 11.49 3.60
N CYS A 210 -7.76 10.24 3.12
CA CYS A 210 -8.37 9.91 1.84
C CYS A 210 -9.87 10.28 1.80
N ILE A 211 -10.63 9.96 2.85
CA ILE A 211 -12.06 10.31 2.94
C ILE A 211 -12.21 11.83 2.89
N ALA A 212 -11.43 12.57 3.68
CA ALA A 212 -11.50 14.02 3.73
C ALA A 212 -11.23 14.66 2.35
N GLU A 213 -10.21 14.16 1.62
CA GLU A 213 -9.90 14.65 0.29
C GLU A 213 -10.98 14.30 -0.75
N PHE A 214 -11.57 13.11 -0.66
CA PHE A 214 -12.68 12.71 -1.55
C PHE A 214 -13.96 13.50 -1.28
N GLU A 215 -14.26 13.79 -0.03
CA GLU A 215 -15.40 14.65 0.36
C GLU A 215 -15.18 16.12 -0.03
N ALA A 216 -13.93 16.61 0.06
CA ALA A 216 -13.58 17.98 -0.36
C ALA A 216 -13.62 18.18 -1.89
N GLY A 217 -13.56 17.13 -2.68
CA GLY A 217 -13.62 17.18 -4.14
C GLY A 217 -14.85 17.90 -4.68
N ARG A 218 -15.99 17.88 -3.96
CA ARG A 218 -17.22 18.59 -4.30
C ARG A 218 -17.06 20.12 -4.41
N ASN A 219 -16.13 20.71 -3.66
CA ASN A 219 -15.95 22.16 -3.54
C ASN A 219 -14.74 22.67 -4.33
N ARG A 220 -14.13 21.84 -5.17
CA ARG A 220 -12.99 22.24 -6.01
C ARG A 220 -13.53 22.73 -7.37
N PRO A 221 -13.13 23.95 -7.80
CA PRO A 221 -13.54 24.51 -9.07
C PRO A 221 -12.99 23.73 -10.26
#